data_2c7e5b5fd9bc8505ce7b11c203dc7ff7
#
_entry.id   2c7e5b5fd9bc8505ce7b11c203dc7ff7
#
_cell.length_a   1.000
_cell.length_b   1.000
_cell.length_c   1.000
_cell.angle_alpha   90.00
_cell.angle_beta   90.00
_cell.angle_gamma   90.00
#
_symmetry.space_group_name_H-M   'P 1'
#
loop_
_entity.id
_entity.type
_entity.pdbx_description
1 polymer ?
#
loop_
_entity_poly.entity_id
_entity_poly.type
_entity_poly.pdbx_seq_one_letter_code
_entity_poly.pdbx_strand_id
1 'polypeptide(L)'
;MNARLSLEVPELDLSLQADGPDLFSALQQLRKTLEPLGWVPLCNGARVDCYPSGMARDMGGGASVYVLSAKPGPRRRLPLVGTFGPASKESVGTVVDQDIYFKKWLGARGR
;
A
#
# COMPACT_ATOMS: atom_id res chain seq x y z
N MET A 1 5.86 17.10 4.25
CA MET A 1 6.09 17.10 2.80
C MET A 1 5.01 16.29 2.14
N ASN A 2 4.42 16.80 1.06
CA ASN A 2 3.37 16.08 0.33
C ASN A 2 3.98 15.28 -0.83
N ALA A 3 3.39 14.12 -1.06
CA ALA A 3 3.75 13.27 -2.18
C ALA A 3 2.64 13.31 -3.23
N ARG A 4 3.01 13.23 -4.49
CA ARG A 4 2.07 13.17 -5.61
C ARG A 4 2.39 11.97 -6.48
N LEU A 5 1.35 11.21 -6.83
CA LEU A 5 1.44 10.12 -7.78
C LEU A 5 0.63 10.46 -9.03
N SER A 6 1.19 10.11 -10.17
CA SER A 6 0.49 10.20 -11.45
C SER A 6 0.39 8.82 -12.07
N LEU A 7 -0.75 8.51 -12.64
CA LEU A 7 -0.98 7.28 -13.37
C LEU A 7 -1.53 7.60 -14.75
N GLU A 8 -0.90 7.04 -15.77
CA GLU A 8 -1.40 7.16 -17.13
C GLU A 8 -1.62 5.77 -17.72
N VAL A 9 -2.79 5.56 -18.29
CA VAL A 9 -3.13 4.34 -19.00
C VAL A 9 -3.57 4.74 -20.41
N PRO A 10 -2.61 4.88 -21.36
CA PRO A 10 -2.90 5.40 -22.70
C PRO A 10 -3.98 4.61 -23.44
N GLU A 11 -4.03 3.29 -23.25
CA GLU A 11 -5.02 2.42 -23.91
C GLU A 11 -6.45 2.77 -23.54
N LEU A 12 -6.64 3.41 -22.39
CA LEU A 12 -7.95 3.81 -21.87
C LEU A 12 -8.15 5.32 -21.92
N ASP A 13 -7.18 6.05 -22.44
CA ASP A 13 -7.15 7.52 -22.39
C ASP A 13 -7.40 8.03 -20.97
N LEU A 14 -6.77 7.37 -20.00
CA LEU A 14 -6.94 7.66 -18.58
C LEU A 14 -5.68 8.27 -18.00
N SER A 15 -5.83 9.41 -17.34
CA SER A 15 -4.76 10.08 -16.62
C SER A 15 -5.28 10.50 -15.25
N LEU A 16 -4.64 10.03 -14.19
CA LEU A 16 -5.05 10.29 -12.81
C LEU A 16 -3.88 10.82 -12.00
N GLN A 17 -4.18 11.69 -11.05
CA GLN A 17 -3.22 12.17 -10.07
C GLN A 17 -3.82 12.06 -8.68
N ALA A 18 -2.98 11.79 -7.69
CA ALA A 18 -3.38 11.74 -6.30
C ALA A 18 -2.28 12.29 -5.41
N ASP A 19 -2.65 13.01 -4.38
CA ASP A 19 -1.74 13.60 -3.40
C ASP A 19 -1.97 12.97 -2.04
N GLY A 20 -0.93 12.98 -1.22
CA GLY A 20 -1.01 12.55 0.17
C GLY A 20 0.22 13.01 0.94
N PRO A 21 0.21 12.86 2.27
CA PRO A 21 1.37 13.23 3.09
C PRO A 21 2.60 12.35 2.82
N ASP A 22 2.40 11.17 2.24
CA ASP A 22 3.46 10.24 1.85
C ASP A 22 3.01 9.46 0.61
N LEU A 23 3.92 8.69 0.03
CA LEU A 23 3.64 7.92 -1.20
C LEU A 23 2.57 6.85 -1.00
N PHE A 24 2.54 6.20 0.17
CA PHE A 24 1.54 5.18 0.44
C PHE A 24 0.14 5.80 0.52
N SER A 25 0.01 6.94 1.19
CA SER A 25 -1.27 7.65 1.29
C SER A 25 -1.75 8.15 -0.08
N ALA A 26 -0.83 8.67 -0.90
CA ALA A 26 -1.15 9.08 -2.27
C ALA A 26 -1.61 7.89 -3.10
N LEU A 27 -0.96 6.73 -2.94
CA LEU A 27 -1.38 5.50 -3.61
C LEU A 27 -2.78 5.06 -3.17
N GLN A 28 -3.09 5.16 -1.89
CA GLN A 28 -4.45 4.83 -1.41
C GLN A 28 -5.50 5.74 -2.04
N GLN A 29 -5.22 7.03 -2.17
CA GLN A 29 -6.14 7.96 -2.82
C GLN A 29 -6.34 7.59 -4.30
N LEU A 30 -5.25 7.25 -4.99
CA LEU A 30 -5.32 6.81 -6.37
C LEU A 30 -6.17 5.54 -6.52
N ARG A 31 -5.97 4.58 -5.62
CA ARG A 31 -6.71 3.32 -5.61
C ARG A 31 -8.21 3.54 -5.40
N LYS A 32 -8.59 4.48 -4.53
CA LYS A 32 -10.00 4.81 -4.30
C LYS A 32 -10.69 5.32 -5.57
N THR A 33 -9.96 5.99 -6.45
CA THR A 33 -10.48 6.43 -7.74
C THR A 33 -10.56 5.26 -8.74
N LEU A 34 -9.58 4.34 -8.68
CA LEU A 34 -9.52 3.21 -9.62
C LEU A 34 -10.53 2.09 -9.28
N GLU A 35 -10.79 1.87 -7.99
CA GLU A 35 -11.62 0.73 -7.55
C GLU A 35 -13.02 0.74 -8.15
N PRO A 36 -13.75 1.87 -8.20
CA PRO A 36 -15.06 1.90 -8.85
C PRO A 36 -15.01 1.58 -10.35
N LEU A 37 -13.84 1.75 -10.98
CA LEU A 37 -13.62 1.43 -12.38
C LEU A 37 -13.24 -0.03 -12.61
N GLY A 38 -13.07 -0.79 -11.52
CA GLY A 38 -12.67 -2.19 -11.59
C GLY A 38 -11.17 -2.42 -11.73
N TRP A 39 -10.35 -1.44 -11.39
CA TRP A 39 -8.89 -1.52 -11.56
C TRP A 39 -8.17 -1.57 -10.22
N VAL A 40 -7.12 -2.39 -10.16
CA VAL A 40 -6.23 -2.49 -9.01
C VAL A 40 -4.79 -2.52 -9.52
N PRO A 41 -3.90 -1.65 -9.02
CA PRO A 41 -2.49 -1.73 -9.39
C PRO A 41 -1.85 -2.97 -8.74
N LEU A 42 -1.07 -3.72 -9.53
CA LEU A 42 -0.41 -4.93 -9.04
C LEU A 42 0.94 -4.58 -8.40
N CYS A 43 0.88 -3.94 -7.25
CA CYS A 43 2.07 -3.52 -6.50
C CYS A 43 1.91 -3.85 -5.02
N ASN A 44 3.04 -3.90 -4.31
CA ASN A 44 3.06 -4.27 -2.90
C ASN A 44 2.22 -3.34 -2.03
N GLY A 45 2.14 -2.07 -2.37
CA GLY A 45 1.30 -1.10 -1.64
C GLY A 45 -0.19 -1.37 -1.76
N ALA A 46 -0.61 -2.18 -2.73
CA ALA A 46 -2.01 -2.58 -2.90
C ALA A 46 -2.30 -3.97 -2.32
N ARG A 47 -1.30 -4.67 -1.76
CA ARG A 47 -1.50 -5.96 -1.11
C ARG A 47 -2.30 -5.78 0.16
N VAL A 48 -3.25 -6.69 0.38
CA VAL A 48 -4.07 -6.69 1.59
C VAL A 48 -3.19 -6.84 2.85
N ASP A 49 -2.14 -7.66 2.76
CA ASP A 49 -1.26 -8.00 3.89
C ASP A 49 -0.04 -7.08 4.04
N CYS A 50 0.01 -5.96 3.33
CA CYS A 50 1.11 -5.01 3.42
C CYS A 50 0.65 -3.65 3.93
N TYR A 51 1.46 -3.03 4.80
CA TYR A 51 1.17 -1.71 5.35
C TYR A 51 2.46 -1.06 5.85
N PRO A 52 2.60 0.27 5.73
CA PRO A 52 3.78 0.95 6.26
C PRO A 52 3.63 1.19 7.77
N SER A 53 4.76 1.25 8.47
CA SER A 53 4.79 1.77 9.83
C SER A 53 4.75 3.30 9.80
N GLY A 54 4.48 3.92 10.97
CA GLY A 54 4.57 5.38 11.08
C GLY A 54 5.95 5.90 10.67
N MET A 55 7.01 5.20 11.10
CA MET A 55 8.38 5.57 10.74
C MET A 55 8.63 5.45 9.23
N ALA A 56 8.12 4.40 8.59
CA ALA A 56 8.27 4.23 7.14
C ALA A 56 7.60 5.37 6.38
N ARG A 57 6.48 5.89 6.89
CA ARG A 57 5.80 7.05 6.31
C ARG A 57 6.60 8.34 6.52
N ASP A 58 7.05 8.58 7.76
CA ASP A 58 7.68 9.85 8.13
C ASP A 58 9.09 9.98 7.58
N MET A 59 9.90 8.93 7.72
CA MET A 59 11.30 8.97 7.34
C MET A 59 11.57 8.40 5.95
N GLY A 60 10.75 7.45 5.53
CA GLY A 60 10.89 6.80 4.22
C GLY A 60 9.93 7.32 3.15
N GLY A 61 9.09 8.29 3.49
CA GLY A 61 8.13 8.86 2.54
C GLY A 61 7.06 7.89 2.04
N GLY A 62 6.86 6.77 2.73
CA GLY A 62 5.89 5.74 2.31
C GLY A 62 6.37 4.89 1.14
N ALA A 63 7.67 4.92 0.82
CA ALA A 63 8.23 4.16 -0.30
C ALA A 63 8.36 2.67 -0.02
N SER A 64 8.17 2.24 1.23
CA SER A 64 8.28 0.84 1.65
C SER A 64 7.13 0.46 2.55
N VAL A 65 6.75 -0.83 2.49
CA VAL A 65 5.69 -1.40 3.33
C VAL A 65 6.19 -2.71 3.94
N TYR A 66 5.64 -3.07 5.10
CA TYR A 66 5.92 -4.34 5.76
C TYR A 66 4.94 -5.41 5.31
N VAL A 67 5.43 -6.64 5.17
CA VAL A 67 4.59 -7.80 4.88
C VAL A 67 4.10 -8.36 6.21
N LEU A 68 2.87 -8.03 6.58
CA LEU A 68 2.33 -8.34 7.92
C LEU A 68 2.01 -9.82 8.11
N SER A 69 1.76 -10.56 7.02
CA SER A 69 1.47 -11.99 7.05
C SER A 69 2.70 -12.87 7.19
N ALA A 70 3.89 -12.30 6.96
CA ALA A 70 5.13 -13.05 7.00
C ALA A 70 5.54 -13.38 8.44
N LYS A 71 6.29 -14.48 8.61
CA LYS A 71 6.90 -14.78 9.89
C LYS A 71 8.02 -13.77 10.18
N PRO A 72 8.06 -13.18 11.39
CA PRO A 72 9.15 -12.28 11.72
C PRO A 72 10.51 -12.98 11.64
N GLY A 73 11.47 -12.28 11.06
CA GLY A 73 12.85 -12.72 11.01
C GLY A 73 13.60 -12.40 12.31
N PRO A 74 14.95 -12.33 12.26
CA PRO A 74 15.77 -11.95 13.43
C PRO A 74 15.26 -10.65 14.05
N ARG A 75 15.29 -10.57 15.37
CA ARG A 75 14.80 -9.42 16.15
C ARG A 75 13.32 -9.10 15.91
N ARG A 76 12.53 -10.11 15.55
CA ARG A 76 11.10 -9.99 15.26
C ARG A 76 10.78 -8.94 14.17
N ARG A 77 11.70 -8.76 13.24
CA ARG A 77 11.47 -7.84 12.12
C ARG A 77 10.70 -8.52 11.00
N LEU A 78 9.68 -7.82 10.51
CA LEU A 78 8.94 -8.25 9.32
C LEU A 78 9.70 -7.86 8.06
N PRO A 79 9.53 -8.61 6.96
CA PRO A 79 10.11 -8.20 5.69
C PRO A 79 9.60 -6.84 5.26
N LEU A 80 10.50 -6.01 4.73
CA LEU A 80 10.19 -4.70 4.19
C LEU A 80 10.36 -4.78 2.67
N VAL A 81 9.34 -4.38 1.93
CA VAL A 81 9.35 -4.41 0.47
C VAL A 81 8.97 -3.05 -0.09
N GLY A 82 9.40 -2.76 -1.31
CA GLY A 82 9.05 -1.50 -1.96
C GLY A 82 7.57 -1.37 -2.24
N THR A 83 6.98 -0.22 -1.92
CA THR A 83 5.56 0.05 -2.13
C THR A 83 5.15 -0.19 -3.59
N PHE A 84 6.00 0.17 -4.54
CA PHE A 84 5.72 0.05 -5.96
C PHE A 84 6.31 -1.20 -6.60
N GLY A 85 6.95 -2.08 -5.81
CA GLY A 85 7.40 -3.38 -6.31
C GLY A 85 6.22 -4.24 -6.74
N PRO A 86 6.46 -5.20 -7.66
CA PRO A 86 5.37 -6.00 -8.23
C PRO A 86 4.71 -6.92 -7.21
N ALA A 87 3.41 -7.12 -7.36
CA ALA A 87 2.65 -8.03 -6.51
C ALA A 87 1.75 -8.91 -7.38
N SER A 88 1.40 -10.09 -6.88
CA SER A 88 0.51 -11.00 -7.58
C SER A 88 -0.93 -10.50 -7.53
N LYS A 89 -1.70 -10.88 -8.54
CA LYS A 89 -3.13 -10.55 -8.62
C LYS A 89 -3.89 -11.06 -7.39
N GLU A 90 -3.51 -12.21 -6.86
CA GLU A 90 -4.18 -12.85 -5.72
C GLU A 90 -3.91 -12.13 -4.40
N SER A 91 -2.83 -11.36 -4.31
CA SER A 91 -2.41 -10.71 -3.07
C SER A 91 -3.00 -9.31 -2.89
N VAL A 92 -3.46 -8.67 -3.96
CA VAL A 92 -3.97 -7.30 -3.91
C VAL A 92 -5.46 -7.27 -3.60
N GLY A 93 -5.93 -6.14 -3.04
CA GLY A 93 -7.34 -5.97 -2.71
C GLY A 93 -7.70 -4.50 -2.63
N THR A 94 -8.84 -4.22 -2.02
CA THR A 94 -9.33 -2.85 -1.87
C THR A 94 -8.61 -2.13 -0.73
N VAL A 95 -8.69 -0.79 -0.74
CA VAL A 95 -8.16 0.02 0.36
C VAL A 95 -8.83 -0.38 1.68
N VAL A 96 -10.15 -0.60 1.65
CA VAL A 96 -10.90 -1.00 2.85
C VAL A 96 -10.41 -2.35 3.39
N ASP A 97 -10.22 -3.34 2.52
CA ASP A 97 -9.74 -4.66 2.93
C ASP A 97 -8.36 -4.57 3.57
N GLN A 98 -7.48 -3.76 2.99
CA GLN A 98 -6.14 -3.54 3.51
C GLN A 98 -6.18 -2.87 4.89
N ASP A 99 -7.00 -1.85 5.06
CA ASP A 99 -7.14 -1.15 6.35
C ASP A 99 -7.71 -2.08 7.43
N ILE A 100 -8.68 -2.93 7.08
CA ILE A 100 -9.25 -3.91 8.00
C ILE A 100 -8.18 -4.92 8.43
N TYR A 101 -7.40 -5.42 7.47
CA TYR A 101 -6.33 -6.38 7.77
C TYR A 101 -5.32 -5.76 8.75
N PHE A 102 -4.90 -4.54 8.49
CA PHE A 102 -3.95 -3.84 9.35
C PHE A 102 -4.49 -3.65 10.78
N LYS A 103 -5.75 -3.24 10.91
CA LYS A 103 -6.37 -3.05 12.23
C LYS A 103 -6.47 -4.36 13.01
N LYS A 104 -6.82 -5.46 12.36
CA LYS A 104 -6.85 -6.78 12.98
C LYS A 104 -5.45 -7.22 13.41
N TRP A 105 -4.47 -6.99 12.55
CA TRP A 105 -3.08 -7.32 12.86
C TRP A 105 -2.57 -6.53 14.08
N LEU A 106 -2.87 -5.23 14.15
CA LEU A 106 -2.52 -4.39 15.30
C LEU A 106 -3.19 -4.90 16.57
N GLY A 107 -4.46 -5.25 16.53
CA GLY A 107 -5.20 -5.76 17.68
C GLY A 107 -4.64 -7.08 18.20
N ALA A 108 -4.29 -7.99 17.29
CA ALA A 108 -3.68 -9.26 17.66
C ALA A 108 -2.30 -9.08 18.27
N ARG A 109 -1.51 -8.13 17.74
CA ARG A 109 -0.15 -7.88 18.21
C ARG A 109 -0.11 -7.16 19.56
N GLY A 110 -1.13 -6.37 19.87
CA GLY A 110 -1.19 -5.60 21.12
C GLY A 110 -1.53 -6.42 22.34
N ARG A 111 -1.67 -7.74 22.22
CA ARG A 111 -2.06 -8.65 23.32
C ARG A 111 -0.88 -9.43 23.90
#